data_eb09d74bc3546c67d0573309dc0f75a8
#
_entry.id   eb09d74bc3546c67d0573309dc0f75a8
#
_cell.length_a   1.000
_cell.length_b   1.000
_cell.length_c   1.000
_cell.angle_alpha   90.00
_cell.angle_beta   90.00
_cell.angle_gamma   90.00
#
_symmetry.space_group_name_H-M   'P 1'
#
loop_
_entity.id
_entity.type
_entity.pdbx_description
1 polymer ?
#
loop_
_entity_poly.entity_id
_entity_poly.type
_entity_poly.pdbx_seq_one_letter_code
_entity_poly.pdbx_strand_id
1 'polypeptide(L)'
;MIVGCGDVGMRCAAQLRARRENLRILALTSRRSRCVELRAAGVVPVVGDLDARATLKRIARVAPVVLHLAPPQATGDVDRRTQALVAALASPRRPSRQLAPAYGRLRAWRTAARSARPPFQTSAIVPDALPRPVVVYASTSGVYGDCGGARVDETRAVRPANPRARRRVSAERQLRRATARGALSARIVRIPGIYAANRLPLARLEKGTPALVEADDVYTNHIHADDLASILLRAAVRGKPARVVHASDDTELKMGDYFERVARAFGLRSPPRIARAEAERQLEPMLLSFMRESRRLANARMKRELRIALRYPSVDDFLRTVSAPRPLK
;
A
#
# COMPACT_ATOMS: atom_id res chain seq x y z
N MET A 1 -6.51 8.52 6.08
CA MET A 1 -5.11 8.78 6.49
C MET A 1 -4.16 7.92 5.66
N ILE A 2 -3.01 8.46 5.28
CA ILE A 2 -1.96 7.74 4.55
C ILE A 2 -0.75 7.58 5.47
N VAL A 3 -0.31 6.35 5.70
CA VAL A 3 0.87 6.00 6.48
C VAL A 3 1.96 5.58 5.50
N GLY A 4 3.03 6.35 5.39
CA GLY A 4 4.04 6.18 4.34
C GLY A 4 3.66 6.91 3.05
N CYS A 5 3.45 8.22 3.12
CA CYS A 5 3.06 9.07 1.99
C CYS A 5 4.25 9.39 1.07
N GLY A 6 4.84 8.35 0.44
CA GLY A 6 5.80 8.45 -0.65
C GLY A 6 5.10 8.67 -1.99
N ASP A 7 5.76 8.34 -3.12
CA ASP A 7 5.24 8.54 -4.47
C ASP A 7 3.82 7.97 -4.66
N VAL A 8 3.59 6.70 -4.35
CA VAL A 8 2.25 6.08 -4.46
C VAL A 8 1.24 6.76 -3.52
N GLY A 9 1.66 7.12 -2.29
CA GLY A 9 0.80 7.83 -1.35
C GLY A 9 0.40 9.22 -1.84
N MET A 10 1.30 9.95 -2.49
CA MET A 10 1.03 11.24 -3.12
C MET A 10 0.05 11.10 -4.30
N ARG A 11 0.20 10.05 -5.12
CA ARG A 11 -0.75 9.73 -6.20
C ARG A 11 -2.14 9.41 -5.66
N CYS A 12 -2.22 8.65 -4.55
CA CYS A 12 -3.50 8.42 -3.86
C CYS A 12 -4.12 9.73 -3.38
N ALA A 13 -3.34 10.63 -2.79
CA ALA A 13 -3.82 11.93 -2.33
C ALA A 13 -4.33 12.79 -3.49
N ALA A 14 -3.57 12.87 -4.60
CA ALA A 14 -3.96 13.60 -5.81
C ALA A 14 -5.28 13.08 -6.40
N GLN A 15 -5.42 11.75 -6.53
CA GLN A 15 -6.66 11.13 -7.03
C GLN A 15 -7.86 11.35 -6.10
N LEU A 16 -7.65 11.38 -4.78
CA LEU A 16 -8.72 11.68 -3.82
C LEU A 16 -9.18 13.12 -3.94
N ARG A 17 -8.26 14.07 -4.07
CA ARG A 17 -8.58 15.48 -4.25
C ARG A 17 -9.33 15.76 -5.55
N ALA A 18 -8.89 15.17 -6.65
CA ALA A 18 -9.58 15.30 -7.95
C ALA A 18 -11.03 14.79 -7.91
N ARG A 19 -11.35 13.88 -7.00
CA ARG A 19 -12.71 13.33 -6.85
C ARG A 19 -13.57 14.06 -5.80
N ARG A 20 -12.96 14.64 -4.79
CA ARG A 20 -13.63 15.30 -3.65
C ARG A 20 -12.73 16.38 -3.06
N GLU A 21 -12.95 17.63 -3.44
CA GLU A 21 -12.15 18.78 -3.00
C GLU A 21 -12.13 18.99 -1.48
N ASN A 22 -13.26 18.73 -0.81
CA ASN A 22 -13.42 18.95 0.63
C ASN A 22 -12.93 17.77 1.50
N LEU A 23 -12.26 16.76 0.93
CA LEU A 23 -11.79 15.62 1.72
C LEU A 23 -10.53 15.98 2.50
N ARG A 24 -10.57 15.92 3.83
CA ARG A 24 -9.39 16.08 4.68
C ARG A 24 -8.51 14.83 4.61
N ILE A 25 -7.35 14.95 3.96
CA ILE A 25 -6.37 13.87 3.82
C ILE A 25 -5.27 14.10 4.85
N LEU A 26 -5.04 13.11 5.73
CA LEU A 26 -3.97 13.12 6.72
C LEU A 26 -2.81 12.24 6.24
N ALA A 27 -1.56 12.65 6.47
CA ALA A 27 -0.38 11.80 6.21
C ALA A 27 0.48 11.67 7.46
N LEU A 28 0.73 10.44 7.91
CA LEU A 28 1.71 10.16 8.95
C LEU A 28 3.11 10.22 8.35
N THR A 29 3.99 11.05 8.91
CA THR A 29 5.39 11.19 8.54
C THR A 29 6.30 11.25 9.75
N SER A 30 7.44 10.54 9.72
CA SER A 30 8.49 10.67 10.74
C SER A 30 9.41 11.85 10.48
N ARG A 31 9.44 12.38 9.25
CA ARG A 31 10.32 13.48 8.84
C ARG A 31 9.58 14.81 8.85
N ARG A 32 9.96 15.71 9.76
CA ARG A 32 9.40 17.08 9.83
C ARG A 32 9.65 17.88 8.55
N SER A 33 10.79 17.68 7.87
CA SER A 33 11.12 18.32 6.60
C SER A 33 10.09 18.09 5.50
N ARG A 34 9.38 16.96 5.51
CA ARG A 34 8.32 16.66 4.53
C ARG A 34 7.00 17.39 4.77
N CYS A 35 6.86 18.08 5.89
CA CYS A 35 5.58 18.75 6.21
C CYS A 35 5.23 19.87 5.21
N VAL A 36 6.21 20.57 4.67
CA VAL A 36 6.01 21.64 3.67
C VAL A 36 5.48 21.04 2.37
N GLU A 37 6.15 20.03 1.84
CA GLU A 37 5.76 19.29 0.63
C GLU A 37 4.34 18.72 0.74
N LEU A 38 4.03 18.08 1.87
CA LEU A 38 2.69 17.50 2.11
C LEU A 38 1.61 18.57 2.13
N ARG A 39 1.85 19.73 2.78
CA ARG A 39 0.89 20.83 2.79
C ARG A 39 0.69 21.44 1.41
N ALA A 40 1.76 21.63 0.66
CA ALA A 40 1.68 22.11 -0.73
C ALA A 40 0.83 21.20 -1.61
N ALA A 41 0.88 19.87 -1.37
CA ALA A 41 0.01 18.90 -2.02
C ALA A 41 -1.42 18.84 -1.42
N GLY A 42 -1.77 19.71 -0.48
CA GLY A 42 -3.08 19.75 0.19
C GLY A 42 -3.32 18.58 1.14
N VAL A 43 -2.25 18.01 1.70
CA VAL A 43 -2.31 16.92 2.68
C VAL A 43 -1.90 17.46 4.04
N VAL A 44 -2.67 17.15 5.09
CA VAL A 44 -2.38 17.55 6.47
C VAL A 44 -1.34 16.61 7.08
N PRO A 45 -0.11 17.06 7.36
CA PRO A 45 0.91 16.20 7.97
C PRO A 45 0.61 15.97 9.45
N VAL A 46 0.76 14.71 9.87
CA VAL A 46 0.77 14.28 11.26
C VAL A 46 2.16 13.73 11.55
N VAL A 47 2.91 14.41 12.41
CA VAL A 47 4.26 13.96 12.77
C VAL A 47 4.16 12.80 13.75
N GLY A 48 4.76 11.66 13.39
CA GLY A 48 4.82 10.47 14.22
C GLY A 48 5.63 9.38 13.51
N ASP A 49 6.24 8.52 14.30
CA ASP A 49 7.12 7.45 13.82
C ASP A 49 6.58 6.07 14.23
N LEU A 50 6.52 5.16 13.26
CA LEU A 50 6.11 3.77 13.49
C LEU A 50 7.10 3.00 14.39
N ASP A 51 8.35 3.45 14.44
CA ASP A 51 9.37 2.87 15.31
C ASP A 51 9.30 3.47 16.73
N ALA A 52 8.61 4.62 16.93
CA ALA A 52 8.44 5.30 18.22
C ALA A 52 6.96 5.32 18.63
N ARG A 53 6.47 4.23 19.25
CA ARG A 53 5.05 4.00 19.60
C ARG A 53 4.39 5.17 20.34
N ALA A 54 5.12 5.86 21.21
CA ALA A 54 4.60 6.98 21.97
C ALA A 54 4.06 8.11 21.06
N THR A 55 4.66 8.30 19.88
CA THR A 55 4.28 9.32 18.91
C THR A 55 2.96 8.99 18.18
N LEU A 56 2.55 7.73 18.19
CA LEU A 56 1.35 7.24 17.49
C LEU A 56 0.05 7.46 18.27
N LYS A 57 0.09 7.91 19.53
CA LYS A 57 -1.11 8.20 20.32
C LYS A 57 -2.08 9.19 19.62
N ARG A 58 -1.53 10.06 18.77
CA ARG A 58 -2.28 11.09 18.02
C ARG A 58 -3.11 10.54 16.87
N ILE A 59 -2.85 9.30 16.41
CA ILE A 59 -3.56 8.72 15.26
C ILE A 59 -4.70 7.77 15.65
N ALA A 60 -4.94 7.57 16.95
CA ALA A 60 -6.02 6.73 17.45
C ALA A 60 -7.37 7.23 16.91
N ARG A 61 -8.04 6.43 16.09
CA ARG A 61 -9.37 6.67 15.52
C ARG A 61 -9.59 8.07 14.87
N VAL A 62 -8.51 8.69 14.33
CA VAL A 62 -8.63 10.01 13.65
C VAL A 62 -9.12 9.91 12.20
N ALA A 63 -9.09 8.73 11.62
CA ALA A 63 -9.55 8.50 10.25
C ALA A 63 -10.25 7.16 10.10
N PRO A 64 -11.41 7.12 9.41
CA PRO A 64 -12.14 5.87 9.16
C PRO A 64 -11.43 4.96 8.15
N VAL A 65 -10.57 5.52 7.31
CA VAL A 65 -9.78 4.79 6.29
C VAL A 65 -8.30 5.09 6.45
N VAL A 66 -7.48 4.05 6.47
CA VAL A 66 -6.02 4.13 6.60
C VAL A 66 -5.37 3.36 5.46
N LEU A 67 -4.57 4.03 4.63
CA LEU A 67 -3.69 3.39 3.66
C LEU A 67 -2.32 3.17 4.32
N HIS A 68 -1.98 1.93 4.61
CA HIS A 68 -0.70 1.55 5.20
C HIS A 68 0.29 1.18 4.09
N LEU A 69 1.04 2.17 3.62
CA LEU A 69 2.00 2.07 2.51
C LEU A 69 3.46 2.10 2.99
N ALA A 70 3.69 2.34 4.30
CA ALA A 70 5.03 2.36 4.85
C ALA A 70 5.71 0.98 4.73
N PRO A 71 7.02 0.94 4.39
CA PRO A 71 7.76 -0.31 4.41
C PRO A 71 7.93 -0.81 5.86
N PRO A 72 8.12 -2.12 6.06
CA PRO A 72 8.55 -2.64 7.36
C PRO A 72 9.94 -2.11 7.72
N GLN A 73 10.35 -2.23 8.98
CA GLN A 73 11.72 -1.93 9.41
C GLN A 73 12.74 -2.82 8.66
N ALA A 74 14.03 -2.43 8.72
CA ALA A 74 15.09 -3.11 7.96
C ALA A 74 15.44 -4.50 8.51
N THR A 75 15.38 -4.71 9.82
CA THR A 75 15.88 -5.90 10.51
C THR A 75 14.78 -6.77 11.14
N GLY A 76 15.08 -8.03 11.41
CA GLY A 76 14.17 -9.00 12.01
C GLY A 76 13.14 -9.56 11.04
N ASP A 77 12.35 -10.54 11.46
CA ASP A 77 11.34 -11.23 10.64
C ASP A 77 9.89 -10.79 10.95
N VAL A 78 9.68 -10.18 12.11
CA VAL A 78 8.37 -9.65 12.53
C VAL A 78 8.25 -8.18 12.15
N ASP A 79 7.14 -7.79 11.53
CA ASP A 79 6.87 -6.38 11.24
C ASP A 79 6.38 -5.66 12.51
N ARG A 80 7.31 -4.98 13.19
CA ARG A 80 7.04 -4.19 14.39
C ARG A 80 6.31 -2.89 14.08
N ARG A 81 6.49 -2.32 12.87
CA ARG A 81 5.82 -1.08 12.45
C ARG A 81 4.32 -1.32 12.25
N THR A 82 3.95 -2.41 11.57
CA THR A 82 2.54 -2.80 11.47
C THR A 82 1.95 -3.12 12.85
N GLN A 83 2.70 -3.79 13.73
CA GLN A 83 2.26 -4.05 15.11
C GLN A 83 1.95 -2.76 15.88
N ALA A 84 2.84 -1.76 15.79
CA ALA A 84 2.65 -0.46 16.43
C ALA A 84 1.44 0.29 15.87
N LEU A 85 1.28 0.27 14.54
CA LEU A 85 0.13 0.90 13.87
C LEU A 85 -1.19 0.24 14.28
N VAL A 86 -1.28 -1.09 14.26
CA VAL A 86 -2.48 -1.83 14.68
C VAL A 86 -2.86 -1.49 16.12
N ALA A 87 -1.88 -1.48 17.04
CA ALA A 87 -2.11 -1.11 18.44
C ALA A 87 -2.63 0.32 18.58
N ALA A 88 -2.05 1.28 17.82
CA ALA A 88 -2.50 2.67 17.85
C ALA A 88 -3.92 2.85 17.32
N LEU A 89 -4.28 2.16 16.23
CA LEU A 89 -5.61 2.24 15.62
C LEU A 89 -6.70 1.54 16.44
N ALA A 90 -6.35 0.47 17.16
CA ALA A 90 -7.25 -0.26 18.05
C ALA A 90 -7.52 0.50 19.37
N SER A 91 -6.66 1.45 19.74
CA SER A 91 -6.80 2.19 20.99
C SER A 91 -8.05 3.07 21.00
N PRO A 92 -8.80 3.16 22.11
CA PRO A 92 -9.92 4.07 22.23
C PRO A 92 -9.44 5.52 22.11
N ARG A 93 -10.23 6.37 21.47
CA ARG A 93 -9.94 7.81 21.42
C ARG A 93 -10.05 8.35 22.84
N ARG A 94 -8.96 8.89 23.38
CA ARG A 94 -9.04 9.65 24.64
C ARG A 94 -9.89 10.89 24.38
N PRO A 95 -10.95 11.17 25.15
CA PRO A 95 -11.65 12.44 25.06
C PRO A 95 -10.62 13.56 25.24
N SER A 96 -10.61 14.53 24.33
CA SER A 96 -9.80 15.73 24.51
C SER A 96 -10.25 16.40 25.80
N ARG A 97 -9.33 16.72 26.72
CA ARG A 97 -9.62 17.41 28.00
C ARG A 97 -10.33 18.76 27.84
N GLN A 98 -10.50 19.25 26.60
CA GLN A 98 -11.03 20.58 26.29
C GLN A 98 -12.53 20.64 25.95
N LEU A 99 -13.25 19.51 25.98
CA LEU A 99 -14.72 19.50 25.84
C LEU A 99 -15.34 18.69 27.00
N ALA A 100 -15.00 19.07 28.24
CA ALA A 100 -15.95 18.89 29.31
C ALA A 100 -17.01 20.00 29.10
N PRO A 101 -18.25 19.66 28.69
CA PRO A 101 -19.29 20.66 28.73
C PRO A 101 -19.41 21.12 30.18
N ALA A 102 -19.59 22.43 30.38
CA ALA A 102 -19.86 23.02 31.68
C ALA A 102 -21.22 22.56 32.23
N TYR A 103 -21.39 21.26 32.46
CA TYR A 103 -22.57 20.68 33.14
C TYR A 103 -22.42 20.68 34.67
N GLY A 104 -21.51 21.47 35.21
CA GLY A 104 -21.26 21.60 36.65
C GLY A 104 -22.24 22.47 37.41
N ARG A 105 -23.30 23.06 36.83
CA ARG A 105 -24.22 23.94 37.51
C ARG A 105 -25.71 23.61 37.40
N LEU A 106 -26.08 22.36 37.19
CA LEU A 106 -27.52 21.94 37.18
C LEU A 106 -27.84 20.95 38.31
N ARG A 107 -27.17 21.08 39.47
CA ARG A 107 -27.54 20.32 40.68
C ARG A 107 -28.53 21.05 41.61
N ALA A 108 -28.97 22.27 41.27
CA ALA A 108 -29.83 23.08 42.14
C ALA A 108 -31.34 23.05 41.79
N TRP A 109 -31.78 22.23 40.78
CA TRP A 109 -33.21 22.24 40.38
C TRP A 109 -33.91 20.87 40.51
N ARG A 110 -33.42 19.97 41.37
CA ARG A 110 -34.04 18.66 41.57
C ARG A 110 -34.83 18.49 42.86
N THR A 111 -35.37 19.56 43.44
CA THR A 111 -36.25 19.49 44.65
C THR A 111 -37.67 20.00 44.43
N ALA A 112 -38.13 20.25 43.22
CA ALA A 112 -39.51 20.63 43.00
C ALA A 112 -40.05 20.03 41.72
N ALA A 113 -40.47 18.76 41.73
CA ALA A 113 -41.54 18.18 40.90
C ALA A 113 -41.63 16.67 41.17
N ARG A 114 -42.35 16.31 42.23
CA ARG A 114 -43.00 15.00 42.33
C ARG A 114 -44.25 15.08 41.48
N SER A 115 -44.49 13.98 40.73
CA SER A 115 -45.65 13.67 39.92
C SER A 115 -45.64 14.09 38.46
N ALA A 116 -45.05 13.26 37.63
CA ALA A 116 -45.59 12.82 36.32
C ALA A 116 -44.64 11.78 35.75
N ARG A 117 -45.08 10.51 35.63
CA ARG A 117 -44.38 9.49 34.80
C ARG A 117 -44.44 9.96 33.35
N PRO A 118 -43.29 10.10 32.63
CA PRO A 118 -43.31 10.20 31.19
C PRO A 118 -43.50 8.78 30.64
N PRO A 119 -44.45 8.55 29.74
CA PRO A 119 -44.45 7.36 28.90
C PRO A 119 -43.35 7.57 27.81
N PHE A 120 -42.74 6.48 27.44
CA PHE A 120 -41.63 6.35 26.47
C PHE A 120 -40.23 6.51 27.05
N GLN A 121 -39.69 5.39 27.47
CA GLN A 121 -38.24 5.19 27.41
C GLN A 121 -37.87 5.16 25.92
N THR A 122 -37.54 6.31 25.35
CA THR A 122 -36.62 6.37 24.22
C THR A 122 -35.29 5.84 24.75
N SER A 123 -34.99 4.58 24.47
CA SER A 123 -33.61 4.10 24.52
C SER A 123 -32.79 5.11 23.76
N ALA A 124 -32.05 5.95 24.49
CA ALA A 124 -31.00 6.74 23.92
C ALA A 124 -30.07 5.72 23.25
N ILE A 125 -30.19 5.57 21.93
CA ILE A 125 -29.19 4.92 21.12
C ILE A 125 -27.94 5.77 21.35
N VAL A 126 -27.14 5.38 22.33
CA VAL A 126 -25.78 5.86 22.48
C VAL A 126 -25.12 5.42 21.17
N PRO A 127 -24.64 6.36 20.31
CA PRO A 127 -23.88 5.95 19.15
C PRO A 127 -22.51 5.50 19.65
N ASP A 128 -22.50 4.35 20.30
CA ASP A 128 -21.28 3.74 20.80
C ASP A 128 -20.73 2.83 19.71
N ALA A 129 -19.64 3.24 19.22
CA ALA A 129 -18.66 2.69 18.32
C ALA A 129 -18.57 3.45 17.01
N LEU A 130 -17.64 4.40 16.97
CA LEU A 130 -17.06 4.86 15.69
C LEU A 130 -16.74 3.61 14.85
N PRO A 131 -17.17 3.58 13.56
CA PRO A 131 -16.99 2.40 12.73
C PRO A 131 -15.51 1.98 12.74
N ARG A 132 -15.28 0.67 12.80
CA ARG A 132 -13.94 0.07 12.81
C ARG A 132 -13.13 0.63 11.65
N PRO A 133 -11.88 1.10 11.85
CA PRO A 133 -11.10 1.68 10.77
C PRO A 133 -10.82 0.64 9.69
N VAL A 134 -11.03 1.03 8.45
CA VAL A 134 -10.63 0.26 7.28
C VAL A 134 -9.15 0.47 7.05
N VAL A 135 -8.35 -0.60 7.01
CA VAL A 135 -6.92 -0.54 6.75
C VAL A 135 -6.61 -1.24 5.43
N VAL A 136 -6.11 -0.51 4.44
CA VAL A 136 -5.56 -1.09 3.20
C VAL A 136 -4.07 -1.20 3.34
N TYR A 137 -3.55 -2.42 3.29
CA TYR A 137 -2.13 -2.71 3.45
C TYR A 137 -1.46 -3.01 2.12
N ALA A 138 -0.42 -2.24 1.82
CA ALA A 138 0.47 -2.48 0.69
C ALA A 138 1.47 -3.60 1.03
N SER A 139 1.11 -4.84 0.70
CA SER A 139 1.99 -6.01 0.79
C SER A 139 2.84 -6.15 -0.49
N THR A 140 3.49 -7.29 -0.69
CA THR A 140 4.30 -7.57 -1.87
C THR A 140 4.00 -8.94 -2.45
N SER A 141 4.19 -9.12 -3.76
CA SER A 141 4.17 -10.43 -4.41
C SER A 141 5.32 -11.34 -3.99
N GLY A 142 6.43 -10.78 -3.46
CA GLY A 142 7.56 -11.55 -2.93
C GLY A 142 7.22 -12.48 -1.76
N VAL A 143 6.02 -12.38 -1.16
CA VAL A 143 5.55 -13.33 -0.13
C VAL A 143 5.42 -14.77 -0.62
N TYR A 144 5.34 -14.98 -1.94
CA TYR A 144 5.22 -16.32 -2.54
C TYR A 144 6.57 -17.02 -2.70
N GLY A 145 7.68 -16.25 -2.73
CA GLY A 145 8.98 -16.78 -3.14
C GLY A 145 9.01 -17.17 -4.60
N ASP A 146 9.91 -18.04 -4.97
CA ASP A 146 9.95 -18.61 -6.32
C ASP A 146 8.80 -19.58 -6.55
N CYS A 147 8.23 -19.51 -7.73
CA CYS A 147 7.12 -20.37 -8.18
C CYS A 147 7.44 -21.09 -9.48
N GLY A 148 8.71 -21.08 -9.96
CA GLY A 148 9.13 -21.70 -11.20
C GLY A 148 8.37 -21.17 -12.43
N GLY A 149 8.00 -19.90 -12.46
CA GLY A 149 7.21 -19.31 -13.54
C GLY A 149 5.73 -19.68 -13.55
N ALA A 150 5.24 -20.42 -12.56
CA ALA A 150 3.82 -20.80 -12.51
C ALA A 150 2.89 -19.59 -12.38
N ARG A 151 1.67 -19.72 -12.91
CA ARG A 151 0.59 -18.76 -12.69
C ARG A 151 0.05 -18.92 -11.27
N VAL A 152 -0.02 -17.80 -10.56
CA VAL A 152 -0.31 -17.74 -9.12
C VAL A 152 -1.52 -16.86 -8.86
N ASP A 153 -2.52 -17.39 -8.17
CA ASP A 153 -3.60 -16.61 -7.63
C ASP A 153 -3.41 -16.35 -6.12
N GLU A 154 -4.32 -15.61 -5.51
CA GLU A 154 -4.20 -15.19 -4.11
C GLU A 154 -4.48 -16.30 -3.10
N THR A 155 -4.88 -17.50 -3.53
CA THR A 155 -5.09 -18.68 -2.68
C THR A 155 -3.80 -19.47 -2.46
N ARG A 156 -2.80 -19.27 -3.33
CA ARG A 156 -1.51 -19.94 -3.19
C ARG A 156 -0.87 -19.67 -1.84
N ALA A 157 -0.36 -20.72 -1.22
CA ALA A 157 0.37 -20.63 0.04
C ALA A 157 1.61 -19.73 -0.08
N VAL A 158 1.85 -18.87 0.92
CA VAL A 158 3.02 -18.00 0.97
C VAL A 158 4.25 -18.78 1.41
N ARG A 159 5.38 -18.58 0.72
CA ARG A 159 6.69 -19.19 1.00
C ARG A 159 7.81 -18.13 0.94
N PRO A 160 7.87 -17.20 1.92
CA PRO A 160 8.79 -16.06 1.86
C PRO A 160 10.24 -16.52 1.96
N ALA A 161 11.04 -16.29 0.91
CA ALA A 161 12.42 -16.72 0.82
C ALA A 161 13.42 -15.78 1.53
N ASN A 162 13.04 -14.51 1.77
CA ASN A 162 13.93 -13.50 2.32
C ASN A 162 13.32 -12.75 3.52
N PRO A 163 14.13 -12.08 4.37
CA PRO A 163 13.63 -11.38 5.57
C PRO A 163 12.58 -10.30 5.26
N ARG A 164 12.71 -9.59 4.14
CA ARG A 164 11.74 -8.57 3.71
C ARG A 164 10.37 -9.19 3.44
N ALA A 165 10.34 -10.33 2.76
CA ALA A 165 9.12 -11.07 2.49
C ALA A 165 8.51 -11.66 3.78
N ARG A 166 9.35 -12.19 4.70
CA ARG A 166 8.90 -12.69 6.02
C ARG A 166 8.20 -11.60 6.84
N ARG A 167 8.76 -10.38 6.87
CA ARG A 167 8.11 -9.23 7.52
C ARG A 167 6.75 -8.90 6.90
N ARG A 168 6.61 -8.96 5.57
CA ARG A 168 5.33 -8.72 4.90
C ARG A 168 4.29 -9.79 5.27
N VAL A 169 4.68 -11.06 5.32
CA VAL A 169 3.81 -12.15 5.80
C VAL A 169 3.42 -11.93 7.27
N SER A 170 4.37 -11.50 8.11
CA SER A 170 4.09 -11.14 9.51
C SER A 170 3.04 -10.04 9.61
N ALA A 171 3.16 -8.97 8.82
CA ALA A 171 2.17 -7.88 8.77
C ALA A 171 0.79 -8.37 8.31
N GLU A 172 0.71 -9.17 7.25
CA GLU A 172 -0.54 -9.75 6.78
C GLU A 172 -1.24 -10.57 7.88
N ARG A 173 -0.48 -11.41 8.61
CA ARG A 173 -1.00 -12.21 9.75
C ARG A 173 -1.52 -11.33 10.88
N GLN A 174 -0.79 -10.27 11.25
CA GLN A 174 -1.20 -9.33 12.29
C GLN A 174 -2.51 -8.62 11.92
N LEU A 175 -2.63 -8.14 10.69
CA LEU A 175 -3.82 -7.46 10.18
C LEU A 175 -5.03 -8.39 10.10
N ARG A 176 -4.84 -9.64 9.66
CA ARG A 176 -5.91 -10.66 9.67
C ARG A 176 -6.39 -10.96 11.09
N ARG A 177 -5.46 -11.14 12.05
CA ARG A 177 -5.81 -11.35 13.47
C ARG A 177 -6.56 -10.15 14.06
N ALA A 178 -6.12 -8.93 13.75
CA ALA A 178 -6.81 -7.72 14.20
C ALA A 178 -8.22 -7.58 13.58
N THR A 179 -8.40 -8.01 12.33
CA THR A 179 -9.70 -8.05 11.66
C THR A 179 -10.61 -9.09 12.31
N ALA A 180 -10.12 -10.30 12.57
CA ALA A 180 -10.90 -11.36 13.21
C ALA A 180 -11.37 -10.98 14.62
N ARG A 181 -10.53 -10.23 15.38
CA ARG A 181 -10.89 -9.69 16.72
C ARG A 181 -11.80 -8.47 16.64
N GLY A 182 -12.14 -7.98 15.45
CA GLY A 182 -12.96 -6.81 15.28
C GLY A 182 -12.31 -5.46 15.60
N ALA A 183 -11.00 -5.40 15.79
CA ALA A 183 -10.29 -4.16 16.10
C ALA A 183 -10.21 -3.19 14.90
N LEU A 184 -10.15 -3.72 13.70
CA LEU A 184 -10.13 -3.00 12.42
C LEU A 184 -10.67 -3.89 11.31
N SER A 185 -10.72 -3.39 10.08
CA SER A 185 -11.11 -4.14 8.88
C SER A 185 -10.01 -4.03 7.83
N ALA A 186 -9.11 -5.02 7.75
CA ALA A 186 -7.98 -5.01 6.84
C ALA A 186 -8.35 -5.47 5.43
N ARG A 187 -7.69 -4.89 4.42
CA ARG A 187 -7.61 -5.34 3.03
C ARG A 187 -6.14 -5.45 2.66
N ILE A 188 -5.75 -6.51 2.02
CA ILE A 188 -4.36 -6.79 1.71
C ILE A 188 -4.18 -6.72 0.20
N VAL A 189 -3.27 -5.87 -0.25
CA VAL A 189 -2.93 -5.70 -1.67
C VAL A 189 -1.50 -6.17 -1.87
N ARG A 190 -1.29 -7.29 -2.57
CA ARG A 190 0.03 -7.81 -2.94
C ARG A 190 0.48 -7.16 -4.22
N ILE A 191 1.56 -6.41 -4.15
CA ILE A 191 2.05 -5.49 -5.17
C ILE A 191 3.35 -6.05 -5.75
N PRO A 192 3.48 -6.16 -7.07
CA PRO A 192 4.72 -6.52 -7.76
C PRO A 192 5.65 -5.31 -7.97
N GLY A 193 6.43 -5.31 -9.04
CA GLY A 193 7.23 -4.18 -9.50
C GLY A 193 6.35 -2.99 -9.88
N ILE A 194 6.62 -1.83 -9.31
CA ILE A 194 5.87 -0.60 -9.62
C ILE A 194 6.65 0.20 -10.65
N TYR A 195 6.02 0.53 -11.77
CA TYR A 195 6.61 1.41 -12.79
C TYR A 195 5.82 2.71 -12.95
N ALA A 196 6.51 3.72 -13.44
CA ALA A 196 6.02 5.04 -13.83
C ALA A 196 7.16 5.76 -14.55
N ALA A 197 6.94 6.93 -15.14
CA ALA A 197 7.98 7.69 -15.83
C ALA A 197 9.24 7.91 -14.96
N ASN A 198 9.05 8.21 -13.68
CA ASN A 198 10.14 8.41 -12.70
C ASN A 198 10.66 7.13 -12.06
N ARG A 199 10.26 5.94 -12.55
CA ARG A 199 10.60 4.63 -11.97
C ARG A 199 11.04 3.59 -13.00
N LEU A 200 11.18 3.99 -14.26
CA LEU A 200 11.75 3.12 -15.28
C LEU A 200 13.22 2.84 -14.97
N PRO A 201 13.75 1.67 -15.34
CA PRO A 201 15.13 1.25 -15.04
C PRO A 201 16.16 1.92 -15.95
N LEU A 202 15.98 3.22 -16.30
CA LEU A 202 16.82 3.91 -17.27
C LEU A 202 18.30 3.93 -16.84
N ALA A 203 18.59 4.34 -15.59
CA ALA A 203 19.96 4.37 -15.08
C ALA A 203 20.66 2.99 -15.09
N ARG A 204 19.90 1.89 -14.96
CA ARG A 204 20.41 0.54 -15.09
C ARG A 204 20.77 0.23 -16.55
N LEU A 205 19.92 0.63 -17.49
CA LEU A 205 20.13 0.43 -18.92
C LEU A 205 21.30 1.25 -19.46
N GLU A 206 21.40 2.51 -19.03
CA GLU A 206 22.52 3.41 -19.34
C GLU A 206 23.86 2.84 -18.88
N LYS A 207 23.88 2.16 -17.72
CA LYS A 207 25.07 1.47 -17.20
C LYS A 207 25.38 0.16 -17.92
N GLY A 208 24.57 -0.28 -18.85
CA GLY A 208 24.74 -1.57 -19.53
C GLY A 208 24.64 -2.78 -18.59
N THR A 209 23.94 -2.66 -17.46
CA THR A 209 23.81 -3.78 -16.49
C THR A 209 23.11 -4.97 -17.17
N PRO A 210 23.71 -6.17 -17.16
CA PRO A 210 23.20 -7.30 -17.94
C PRO A 210 21.86 -7.83 -17.42
N ALA A 211 21.14 -8.53 -18.30
CA ALA A 211 20.00 -9.37 -18.01
C ALA A 211 20.36 -10.85 -18.22
N LEU A 212 19.54 -11.77 -17.74
CA LEU A 212 19.79 -13.20 -17.95
C LEU A 212 19.42 -13.61 -19.38
N VAL A 213 20.12 -14.62 -19.91
CA VAL A 213 19.71 -15.31 -21.14
C VAL A 213 18.31 -15.90 -20.97
N GLU A 214 17.59 -16.12 -22.06
CA GLU A 214 16.18 -16.50 -22.03
C GLU A 214 15.91 -17.77 -21.21
N ALA A 215 16.79 -18.76 -21.28
CA ALA A 215 16.67 -20.02 -20.54
C ALA A 215 16.74 -19.84 -19.02
N ASP A 216 17.51 -18.85 -18.55
CA ASP A 216 17.72 -18.56 -17.13
C ASP A 216 16.81 -17.44 -16.59
N ASP A 217 16.11 -16.73 -17.49
CA ASP A 217 15.37 -15.53 -17.15
C ASP A 217 14.04 -15.85 -16.43
N VAL A 218 13.59 -14.91 -15.62
CA VAL A 218 12.44 -15.07 -14.73
C VAL A 218 11.25 -14.22 -15.17
N TYR A 219 10.05 -14.75 -15.02
CA TYR A 219 8.84 -13.96 -15.19
C TYR A 219 8.76 -12.88 -14.09
N THR A 220 8.55 -11.64 -14.51
CA THR A 220 8.35 -10.51 -13.64
C THR A 220 6.95 -9.94 -13.81
N ASN A 221 6.42 -9.33 -12.75
CA ASN A 221 5.08 -8.76 -12.77
C ASN A 221 5.17 -7.28 -12.47
N HIS A 222 4.25 -6.51 -13.01
CA HIS A 222 4.29 -5.06 -12.96
C HIS A 222 2.93 -4.46 -12.64
N ILE A 223 2.93 -3.20 -12.22
CA ILE A 223 1.75 -2.34 -12.09
C ILE A 223 2.17 -0.88 -12.25
N HIS A 224 1.42 -0.11 -13.03
CA HIS A 224 1.64 1.33 -13.11
C HIS A 224 1.26 2.02 -11.78
N ALA A 225 2.05 3.02 -11.36
CA ALA A 225 1.86 3.69 -10.08
C ALA A 225 0.49 4.36 -9.92
N ASP A 226 -0.10 4.92 -11.00
CA ASP A 226 -1.43 5.53 -10.95
C ASP A 226 -2.55 4.49 -10.86
N ASP A 227 -2.40 3.35 -11.53
CA ASP A 227 -3.32 2.22 -11.41
C ASP A 227 -3.25 1.62 -10.01
N LEU A 228 -2.05 1.48 -9.46
CA LEU A 228 -1.86 1.04 -8.08
C LEU A 228 -2.58 1.98 -7.09
N ALA A 229 -2.44 3.30 -7.26
CA ALA A 229 -3.16 4.26 -6.42
C ALA A 229 -4.68 4.05 -6.52
N SER A 230 -5.21 3.87 -7.73
CA SER A 230 -6.63 3.58 -7.97
C SER A 230 -7.07 2.27 -7.29
N ILE A 231 -6.26 1.20 -7.40
CA ILE A 231 -6.53 -0.10 -6.77
C ILE A 231 -6.60 0.04 -5.25
N LEU A 232 -5.62 0.74 -4.63
CA LEU A 232 -5.59 0.96 -3.18
C LEU A 232 -6.84 1.71 -2.69
N LEU A 233 -7.25 2.75 -3.40
CA LEU A 233 -8.45 3.53 -3.09
C LEU A 233 -9.74 2.70 -3.28
N ARG A 234 -9.82 1.90 -4.32
CA ARG A 234 -10.97 1.01 -4.55
C ARG A 234 -11.00 -0.12 -3.52
N ALA A 235 -9.85 -0.66 -3.11
CA ALA A 235 -9.77 -1.65 -2.05
C ALA A 235 -10.31 -1.11 -0.71
N ALA A 236 -10.11 0.17 -0.41
CA ALA A 236 -10.67 0.81 0.78
C ALA A 236 -12.21 0.80 0.79
N VAL A 237 -12.84 0.98 -0.39
CA VAL A 237 -14.30 1.13 -0.52
C VAL A 237 -14.99 -0.22 -0.80
N ARG A 238 -14.41 -1.05 -1.68
CA ARG A 238 -15.04 -2.29 -2.19
C ARG A 238 -14.40 -3.57 -1.67
N GLY A 239 -13.19 -3.49 -1.13
CA GLY A 239 -12.47 -4.67 -0.63
C GLY A 239 -13.21 -5.33 0.53
N LYS A 240 -13.27 -6.66 0.54
CA LYS A 240 -13.83 -7.43 1.65
C LYS A 240 -12.85 -7.53 2.82
N PRO A 241 -13.31 -7.63 4.09
CA PRO A 241 -12.44 -7.82 5.25
C PRO A 241 -11.51 -9.02 5.11
N ALA A 242 -10.25 -8.87 5.51
CA ALA A 242 -9.19 -9.88 5.44
C ALA A 242 -8.87 -10.43 4.02
N ARG A 243 -9.50 -9.84 2.98
CA ARG A 243 -9.31 -10.28 1.59
C ARG A 243 -7.95 -9.84 1.06
N VAL A 244 -7.33 -10.72 0.27
CA VAL A 244 -6.10 -10.44 -0.50
C VAL A 244 -6.49 -10.26 -1.96
N VAL A 245 -5.85 -9.28 -2.62
CA VAL A 245 -5.88 -9.09 -4.07
C VAL A 245 -4.49 -8.85 -4.61
N HIS A 246 -4.21 -9.31 -5.82
CA HIS A 246 -3.02 -8.93 -6.58
C HIS A 246 -3.26 -7.59 -7.27
N ALA A 247 -2.31 -6.64 -7.12
CA ALA A 247 -2.31 -5.41 -7.89
C ALA A 247 -1.29 -5.55 -9.03
N SER A 248 -1.64 -6.28 -10.07
CA SER A 248 -0.79 -6.52 -11.24
C SER A 248 -1.51 -6.11 -12.51
N ASP A 249 -0.78 -5.57 -13.49
CA ASP A 249 -1.28 -5.38 -14.84
C ASP A 249 -1.38 -6.73 -15.59
N ASP A 250 -1.65 -6.69 -16.89
CA ASP A 250 -1.83 -7.88 -17.73
C ASP A 250 -0.52 -8.33 -18.38
N THR A 251 0.60 -7.69 -18.04
CA THR A 251 1.91 -8.01 -18.63
C THR A 251 2.44 -9.34 -18.08
N GLU A 252 2.75 -10.27 -18.98
CA GLU A 252 3.46 -11.51 -18.70
C GLU A 252 4.81 -11.51 -19.42
N LEU A 253 5.80 -10.80 -18.91
CA LEU A 253 7.14 -10.69 -19.47
C LEU A 253 8.19 -11.34 -18.58
N LYS A 254 9.24 -11.86 -19.20
CA LYS A 254 10.50 -12.11 -18.50
C LYS A 254 11.21 -10.79 -18.21
N MET A 255 12.08 -10.79 -17.23
CA MET A 255 12.72 -9.54 -16.74
C MET A 255 13.58 -8.87 -17.83
N GLY A 256 14.32 -9.65 -18.59
CA GLY A 256 15.13 -9.12 -19.67
C GLY A 256 14.29 -8.54 -20.80
N ASP A 257 13.17 -9.18 -21.15
CA ASP A 257 12.24 -8.66 -22.17
C ASP A 257 11.64 -7.32 -21.75
N TYR A 258 11.31 -7.17 -20.44
CA TYR A 258 10.89 -5.89 -19.90
C TYR A 258 11.97 -4.82 -20.09
N PHE A 259 13.23 -5.13 -19.79
CA PHE A 259 14.33 -4.19 -19.98
C PHE A 259 14.56 -3.83 -21.45
N GLU A 260 14.48 -4.79 -22.36
CA GLU A 260 14.60 -4.53 -23.80
C GLU A 260 13.49 -3.64 -24.34
N ARG A 261 12.24 -3.82 -23.87
CA ARG A 261 11.12 -2.94 -24.24
C ARG A 261 11.35 -1.52 -23.79
N VAL A 262 11.81 -1.33 -22.53
CA VAL A 262 12.14 -0.01 -22.01
C VAL A 262 13.33 0.60 -22.79
N ALA A 263 14.40 -0.15 -23.03
CA ALA A 263 15.55 0.32 -23.80
C ALA A 263 15.11 0.80 -25.20
N ARG A 264 14.33 -0.01 -25.92
CA ARG A 264 13.82 0.33 -27.26
C ARG A 264 12.95 1.59 -27.24
N ALA A 265 12.09 1.76 -26.22
CA ALA A 265 11.20 2.91 -26.11
C ALA A 265 11.98 4.24 -25.89
N PHE A 266 13.16 4.16 -25.29
CA PHE A 266 14.00 5.35 -24.97
C PHE A 266 15.26 5.45 -25.86
N GLY A 267 15.39 4.65 -26.92
CA GLY A 267 16.55 4.69 -27.80
C GLY A 267 17.87 4.25 -27.15
N LEU A 268 17.78 3.50 -26.04
CA LEU A 268 18.94 2.96 -25.33
C LEU A 268 19.36 1.61 -25.91
N ARG A 269 20.63 1.24 -25.68
CA ARG A 269 21.12 -0.10 -26.03
C ARG A 269 20.38 -1.17 -25.20
N SER A 270 20.01 -2.27 -25.83
CA SER A 270 19.50 -3.44 -25.12
C SER A 270 20.55 -3.95 -24.14
N PRO A 271 20.15 -4.40 -22.93
CA PRO A 271 21.10 -4.96 -21.98
C PRO A 271 21.74 -6.23 -22.55
N PRO A 272 23.05 -6.45 -22.33
CA PRO A 272 23.67 -7.72 -22.69
C PRO A 272 23.01 -8.88 -21.95
N ARG A 273 22.91 -10.04 -22.60
CA ARG A 273 22.35 -11.24 -22.00
C ARG A 273 23.47 -12.18 -21.55
N ILE A 274 23.47 -12.56 -20.29
CA ILE A 274 24.48 -13.44 -19.68
C ILE A 274 23.85 -14.64 -18.99
N ALA A 275 24.58 -15.72 -18.88
CA ALA A 275 24.15 -16.90 -18.13
C ALA A 275 24.07 -16.62 -16.64
N ARG A 276 23.24 -17.37 -15.92
CA ARG A 276 23.04 -17.21 -14.46
C ARG A 276 24.34 -17.31 -13.68
N ALA A 277 25.20 -18.29 -14.02
CA ALA A 277 26.49 -18.46 -13.35
C ALA A 277 27.41 -17.23 -13.50
N GLU A 278 27.34 -16.54 -14.62
CA GLU A 278 28.08 -15.28 -14.84
C GLU A 278 27.45 -14.12 -14.08
N ALA A 279 26.12 -14.01 -14.10
CA ALA A 279 25.39 -13.00 -13.35
C ALA A 279 25.70 -13.09 -11.83
N GLU A 280 25.82 -14.27 -11.27
CA GLU A 280 26.16 -14.50 -9.86
C GLU A 280 27.55 -14.01 -9.47
N ARG A 281 28.48 -13.93 -10.44
CA ARG A 281 29.82 -13.37 -10.25
C ARG A 281 29.88 -11.85 -10.41
N GLN A 282 29.03 -11.30 -11.28
CA GLN A 282 29.11 -9.90 -11.70
C GLN A 282 28.15 -8.96 -10.98
N LEU A 283 26.99 -9.47 -10.53
CA LEU A 283 25.89 -8.63 -10.04
C LEU A 283 25.80 -8.62 -8.53
N GLU A 284 25.40 -7.47 -8.00
CA GLU A 284 25.14 -7.27 -6.59
C GLU A 284 24.09 -8.28 -6.05
N PRO A 285 24.25 -8.82 -4.82
CA PRO A 285 23.35 -9.81 -4.22
C PRO A 285 21.88 -9.36 -4.17
N MET A 286 21.64 -8.05 -3.98
CA MET A 286 20.28 -7.51 -3.97
C MET A 286 19.62 -7.65 -5.34
N LEU A 287 20.36 -7.38 -6.42
CA LEU A 287 19.88 -7.49 -7.78
C LEU A 287 19.59 -8.94 -8.16
N LEU A 288 20.50 -9.85 -7.81
CA LEU A 288 20.34 -11.28 -7.98
C LEU A 288 19.10 -11.83 -7.26
N SER A 289 18.76 -11.27 -6.09
CA SER A 289 17.58 -11.71 -5.34
C SER A 289 16.27 -11.55 -6.11
N PHE A 290 16.18 -10.55 -7.00
CA PHE A 290 15.01 -10.36 -7.87
C PHE A 290 15.02 -11.32 -9.08
N MET A 291 16.19 -11.78 -9.49
CA MET A 291 16.37 -12.72 -10.62
C MET A 291 16.20 -14.19 -10.21
N ARG A 292 15.91 -14.48 -8.94
CA ARG A 292 15.72 -15.83 -8.40
C ARG A 292 14.27 -16.22 -8.18
N GLU A 293 13.33 -15.31 -8.37
CA GLU A 293 11.91 -15.55 -8.09
C GLU A 293 11.09 -15.36 -9.36
N SER A 294 10.62 -16.45 -9.97
CA SER A 294 9.82 -16.46 -11.19
C SER A 294 8.36 -16.81 -10.88
N ARG A 295 7.42 -15.97 -11.28
CA ARG A 295 5.97 -16.19 -11.14
C ARG A 295 5.17 -15.28 -12.06
N ARG A 296 3.93 -15.67 -12.37
CA ARG A 296 2.96 -14.87 -13.10
C ARG A 296 1.72 -14.67 -12.24
N LEU A 297 1.37 -13.44 -11.91
CA LEU A 297 0.26 -13.13 -11.01
C LEU A 297 -1.05 -13.04 -11.77
N ALA A 298 -2.05 -13.82 -11.37
CA ALA A 298 -3.41 -13.65 -11.84
C ALA A 298 -4.04 -12.42 -11.16
N ASN A 299 -4.62 -11.49 -11.94
CA ASN A 299 -5.24 -10.26 -11.46
C ASN A 299 -6.78 -10.25 -11.60
N ALA A 300 -7.37 -11.37 -12.04
CA ALA A 300 -8.82 -11.48 -12.27
C ALA A 300 -9.66 -11.12 -11.05
N ARG A 301 -9.17 -11.48 -9.84
CA ARG A 301 -9.87 -11.13 -8.59
C ARG A 301 -9.97 -9.63 -8.38
N MET A 302 -8.87 -8.90 -8.57
CA MET A 302 -8.82 -7.45 -8.49
C MET A 302 -9.82 -6.81 -9.47
N LYS A 303 -9.79 -7.21 -10.74
CA LYS A 303 -10.71 -6.69 -11.77
C LYS A 303 -12.17 -6.94 -11.40
N ARG A 304 -12.52 -8.16 -10.99
CA ARG A 304 -13.89 -8.54 -10.66
C ARG A 304 -14.39 -7.92 -9.35
N GLU A 305 -13.64 -8.08 -8.23
CA GLU A 305 -14.12 -7.68 -6.91
C GLU A 305 -14.01 -6.18 -6.66
N LEU A 306 -12.95 -5.53 -7.16
CA LEU A 306 -12.78 -4.09 -7.02
C LEU A 306 -13.40 -3.30 -8.17
N ARG A 307 -13.81 -3.97 -9.26
CA ARG A 307 -14.31 -3.35 -10.51
C ARG A 307 -13.31 -2.32 -11.03
N ILE A 308 -12.06 -2.74 -11.22
CA ILE A 308 -10.98 -1.93 -11.77
C ILE A 308 -10.85 -2.21 -13.26
N ALA A 309 -10.83 -1.12 -14.03
CA ALA A 309 -10.24 -1.06 -15.37
C ALA A 309 -8.87 -0.37 -15.21
N LEU A 310 -7.82 -0.99 -15.71
CA LEU A 310 -6.48 -0.42 -15.68
C LEU A 310 -6.36 0.66 -16.76
N ARG A 311 -5.74 1.78 -16.41
CA ARG A 311 -5.38 2.84 -17.37
C ARG A 311 -4.26 2.35 -18.28
N TYR A 312 -3.33 1.57 -17.73
CA TYR A 312 -2.25 0.94 -18.44
C TYR A 312 -2.33 -0.58 -18.25
N PRO A 313 -3.11 -1.28 -19.11
CA PRO A 313 -3.27 -2.73 -19.04
C PRO A 313 -1.95 -3.48 -19.19
N SER A 314 -0.99 -2.91 -19.93
CA SER A 314 0.35 -3.46 -20.09
C SER A 314 1.43 -2.38 -19.97
N VAL A 315 2.67 -2.82 -19.77
CA VAL A 315 3.86 -1.96 -19.82
C VAL A 315 3.95 -1.26 -21.17
N ASP A 316 3.63 -1.93 -22.28
CA ASP A 316 3.68 -1.36 -23.62
C ASP A 316 2.66 -0.21 -23.78
N ASP A 317 1.47 -0.32 -23.17
CA ASP A 317 0.48 0.76 -23.20
C ASP A 317 1.03 2.03 -22.55
N PHE A 318 1.77 1.89 -21.46
CA PHE A 318 2.43 3.02 -20.84
C PHE A 318 3.61 3.54 -21.65
N LEU A 319 4.48 2.65 -22.15
CA LEU A 319 5.67 3.05 -22.91
C LEU A 319 5.31 3.86 -24.15
N ARG A 320 4.19 3.55 -24.83
CA ARG A 320 3.68 4.35 -25.95
C ARG A 320 3.36 5.80 -25.57
N THR A 321 3.05 6.08 -24.31
CA THR A 321 2.72 7.44 -23.85
C THR A 321 3.93 8.28 -23.46
N VAL A 322 5.09 7.65 -23.24
CA VAL A 322 6.32 8.30 -22.72
C VAL A 322 7.53 8.11 -23.63
N SER A 323 7.41 7.36 -24.71
CA SER A 323 8.49 7.20 -25.70
C SER A 323 8.86 8.55 -26.30
N ALA A 324 10.16 8.83 -26.43
CA ALA A 324 10.63 9.97 -27.18
C ALA A 324 10.10 9.89 -28.65
N PRO A 325 9.69 11.00 -29.27
CA PRO A 325 9.36 11.00 -30.69
C PRO A 325 10.59 10.46 -31.43
N ARG A 326 10.39 9.41 -32.25
CA ARG A 326 11.46 8.94 -33.14
C ARG A 326 11.87 10.08 -34.05
N PRO A 327 13.17 10.44 -34.16
CA PRO A 327 13.59 11.33 -35.21
C PRO A 327 13.14 10.71 -36.53
N LEU A 328 12.38 11.47 -37.32
CA LEU A 328 12.05 11.12 -38.70
C LEU A 328 13.38 10.89 -39.42
N LYS A 329 13.61 9.67 -39.92
CA LYS A 329 14.75 9.36 -40.78
C LYS A 329 14.52 9.98 -42.14
#